data_292fd0ba3c3ec36656edb31b272bf3ed
#
_entry.id   292fd0ba3c3ec36656edb31b272bf3ed
#
_cell.length_a   1.000
_cell.length_b   1.000
_cell.length_c   1.000
_cell.angle_alpha   90.00
_cell.angle_beta   90.00
_cell.angle_gamma   90.00
#
_symmetry.space_group_name_H-M   'P 1'
#
loop_
_entity.id
_entity.type
_entity.pdbx_description
1 polymer ?
#
loop_
_entity_poly.entity_id
_entity_poly.type
_entity_poly.pdbx_seq_one_letter_code
_entity_poly.pdbx_strand_id
1 'polypeptide(L)'
;MLRLRPYKKCDAETIVSWFKDEETFYKWSAGRLGSYPLLADTLIRHYEEQEYTENFFPMTAFDEDGIAGHLLLRFPTEDKRILRFGFVVVDGTKRGRGYGREMLTLALTYAFTVMKAEKVTIGVFENNLPARHCYYSLGFKETSVTEDYAIAGRLWKCIELEITPEYSVSKTDGYALP
;
A
#
# COMPACT_ATOMS: atom_id res chain seq x y z
N MET A 1 -8.87 11.76 -13.12
CA MET A 1 -7.62 12.05 -12.37
C MET A 1 -7.71 11.37 -11.00
N LEU A 2 -6.71 10.59 -10.62
CA LEU A 2 -6.69 9.89 -9.33
C LEU A 2 -6.40 10.88 -8.18
N ARG A 3 -7.05 10.68 -7.05
CA ARG A 3 -6.88 11.48 -5.81
C ARG A 3 -6.78 10.55 -4.61
N LEU A 4 -6.15 11.01 -3.53
CA LEU A 4 -6.10 10.30 -2.25
C LEU A 4 -6.91 11.03 -1.18
N ARG A 5 -7.55 10.28 -0.32
CA ARG A 5 -8.19 10.76 0.91
C ARG A 5 -8.06 9.73 2.04
N PRO A 6 -8.28 10.11 3.29
CA PRO A 6 -8.44 9.13 4.36
C PRO A 6 -9.53 8.10 4.02
N TYR A 7 -9.29 6.86 4.43
CA TYR A 7 -10.27 5.78 4.34
C TYR A 7 -11.55 6.14 5.09
N LYS A 8 -12.68 5.64 4.61
CA LYS A 8 -13.99 5.72 5.26
C LYS A 8 -14.55 4.32 5.44
N LYS A 9 -15.31 4.07 6.50
CA LYS A 9 -15.95 2.77 6.76
C LYS A 9 -16.78 2.25 5.58
N CYS A 10 -17.46 3.15 4.85
CA CYS A 10 -18.21 2.79 3.65
C CYS A 10 -17.37 2.28 2.48
N ASP A 11 -16.04 2.45 2.51
CA ASP A 11 -15.14 1.93 1.48
C ASP A 11 -14.89 0.42 1.65
N ALA A 12 -15.10 -0.11 2.85
CA ALA A 12 -14.72 -1.48 3.20
C ALA A 12 -15.35 -2.54 2.28
N GLU A 13 -16.65 -2.46 2.04
CA GLU A 13 -17.35 -3.42 1.17
C GLU A 13 -16.74 -3.48 -0.22
N THR A 14 -16.44 -2.32 -0.80
CA THR A 14 -15.81 -2.25 -2.13
C THR A 14 -14.39 -2.81 -2.09
N ILE A 15 -13.58 -2.44 -1.09
CA ILE A 15 -12.20 -2.92 -0.97
C ILE A 15 -12.16 -4.45 -0.84
N VAL A 16 -12.98 -5.04 0.04
CA VAL A 16 -12.98 -6.50 0.23
C VAL A 16 -13.51 -7.23 -1.00
N SER A 17 -14.38 -6.61 -1.79
CA SER A 17 -14.92 -7.18 -3.02
C SER A 17 -13.86 -7.37 -4.13
N TRP A 18 -12.72 -6.70 -4.04
CA TRP A 18 -11.62 -6.83 -5.02
C TRP A 18 -10.85 -8.15 -4.92
N PHE A 19 -10.97 -8.86 -3.79
CA PHE A 19 -10.31 -10.15 -3.59
C PHE A 19 -11.22 -11.28 -4.05
N LYS A 20 -10.84 -11.93 -5.15
CA LYS A 20 -11.63 -13.00 -5.77
C LYS A 20 -11.11 -14.40 -5.43
N ASP A 21 -9.93 -14.47 -4.83
CA ASP A 21 -9.25 -15.70 -4.44
C ASP A 21 -8.37 -15.50 -3.21
N GLU A 22 -8.04 -16.61 -2.57
CA GLU A 22 -7.26 -16.65 -1.35
C GLU A 22 -5.82 -16.15 -1.55
N GLU A 23 -5.20 -16.47 -2.69
CA GLU A 23 -3.81 -16.09 -2.97
C GLU A 23 -3.67 -14.56 -3.10
N THR A 24 -4.57 -13.92 -3.85
CA THR A 24 -4.62 -12.46 -3.99
C THR A 24 -4.84 -11.78 -2.64
N PHE A 25 -5.73 -12.34 -1.82
CA PHE A 25 -5.98 -11.84 -0.46
C PHE A 25 -4.73 -11.91 0.42
N TYR A 26 -4.04 -13.05 0.44
CA TYR A 26 -2.84 -13.18 1.27
C TYR A 26 -1.64 -12.37 0.74
N LYS A 27 -1.51 -12.20 -0.57
CA LYS A 27 -0.51 -11.27 -1.15
C LYS A 27 -0.68 -9.83 -0.64
N TRP A 28 -1.91 -9.44 -0.37
CA TRP A 28 -2.25 -8.11 0.15
C TRP A 28 -2.15 -8.05 1.68
N SER A 29 -2.77 -8.97 2.39
CA SER A 29 -2.94 -8.92 3.84
C SER A 29 -1.75 -9.45 4.63
N ALA A 30 -0.92 -10.29 4.03
CA ALA A 30 0.14 -11.06 4.70
C ALA A 30 -0.39 -11.84 5.92
N GLY A 31 -1.65 -12.29 5.86
CA GLY A 31 -2.31 -12.99 6.95
C GLY A 31 -2.72 -12.13 8.16
N ARG A 32 -2.51 -10.82 8.11
CA ARG A 32 -2.77 -9.90 9.23
C ARG A 32 -4.26 -9.62 9.48
N LEU A 33 -5.11 -9.94 8.53
CA LEU A 33 -6.57 -9.74 8.60
C LEU A 33 -7.35 -11.06 8.74
N GLY A 34 -6.68 -12.12 9.20
CA GLY A 34 -7.27 -13.44 9.35
C GLY A 34 -7.31 -14.24 8.05
N SER A 35 -8.38 -14.99 7.82
CA SER A 35 -8.54 -15.89 6.69
C SER A 35 -9.44 -15.33 5.58
N TYR A 36 -9.27 -15.88 4.37
CA TYR A 36 -10.17 -15.61 3.25
C TYR A 36 -11.46 -16.46 3.39
N PRO A 37 -12.65 -15.93 3.00
CA PRO A 37 -12.90 -14.60 2.51
C PRO A 37 -12.91 -13.52 3.62
N LEU A 38 -12.39 -12.34 3.31
CA LEU A 38 -12.43 -11.19 4.22
C LEU A 38 -13.83 -10.55 4.21
N LEU A 39 -14.39 -10.33 5.39
CA LEU A 39 -15.62 -9.57 5.56
C LEU A 39 -15.33 -8.08 5.76
N ALA A 40 -16.22 -7.22 5.28
CA ALA A 40 -16.10 -5.76 5.45
C ALA A 40 -16.00 -5.37 6.94
N ASP A 41 -16.80 -5.99 7.81
CA ASP A 41 -16.79 -5.74 9.25
C ASP A 41 -15.43 -6.09 9.90
N THR A 42 -14.72 -7.09 9.37
CA THR A 42 -13.38 -7.44 9.87
C THR A 42 -12.37 -6.35 9.53
N LEU A 43 -12.42 -5.81 8.31
CA LEU A 43 -11.57 -4.69 7.90
C LEU A 43 -11.89 -3.42 8.70
N ILE A 44 -13.18 -3.11 8.86
CA ILE A 44 -13.64 -1.95 9.65
C ILE A 44 -13.11 -2.05 11.08
N ARG A 45 -13.32 -3.19 11.76
CA ARG A 45 -12.89 -3.39 13.13
C ARG A 45 -11.38 -3.28 13.28
N HIS A 46 -10.62 -3.88 12.36
CA HIS A 46 -9.16 -3.78 12.37
C HIS A 46 -8.67 -2.32 12.32
N TYR A 47 -9.32 -1.47 11.52
CA TYR A 47 -8.96 -0.07 11.43
C TYR A 47 -9.45 0.76 12.62
N GLU A 48 -10.63 0.46 13.17
CA GLU A 48 -11.15 1.10 14.40
C GLU A 48 -10.25 0.84 15.59
N GLU A 49 -9.72 -0.37 15.75
CA GLU A 49 -8.78 -0.72 16.81
C GLU A 49 -7.47 0.10 16.75
N GLN A 50 -7.12 0.63 15.58
CA GLN A 50 -5.94 1.46 15.35
C GLN A 50 -6.25 2.97 15.30
N GLU A 51 -7.52 3.38 15.32
CA GLU A 51 -7.95 4.78 15.11
C GLU A 51 -7.32 5.75 16.11
N TYR A 52 -7.07 5.30 17.33
CA TYR A 52 -6.49 6.12 18.39
C TYR A 52 -4.95 6.14 18.39
N THR A 53 -4.33 5.43 17.46
CA THR A 53 -2.87 5.48 17.31
C THR A 53 -2.48 6.59 16.36
N GLU A 54 -1.56 7.46 16.78
CA GLU A 54 -1.02 8.54 15.93
C GLU A 54 -0.08 8.02 14.82
N ASN A 55 -0.10 6.72 14.55
CA ASN A 55 0.87 6.03 13.71
C ASN A 55 0.26 5.28 12.53
N PHE A 56 -1.07 5.38 12.31
CA PHE A 56 -1.80 4.52 11.40
C PHE A 56 -2.78 5.33 10.54
N PHE A 57 -2.54 5.39 9.23
CA PHE A 57 -3.25 6.27 8.29
C PHE A 57 -3.70 5.46 7.06
N PRO A 58 -4.86 4.77 7.13
CA PRO A 58 -5.40 4.12 5.95
C PRO A 58 -5.95 5.15 4.96
N MET A 59 -5.63 4.97 3.68
CA MET A 59 -5.94 5.89 2.60
C MET A 59 -6.69 5.19 1.47
N THR A 60 -7.63 5.88 0.86
CA THR A 60 -8.38 5.42 -0.32
C THR A 60 -8.07 6.29 -1.52
N ALA A 61 -7.67 5.66 -2.63
CA ALA A 61 -7.55 6.30 -3.93
C ALA A 61 -8.88 6.25 -4.67
N PHE A 62 -9.28 7.36 -5.31
CA PHE A 62 -10.55 7.48 -6.01
C PHE A 62 -10.45 8.40 -7.22
N ASP A 63 -11.31 8.20 -8.19
CA ASP A 63 -11.50 9.03 -9.38
C ASP A 63 -12.98 9.39 -9.56
N GLU A 64 -13.37 9.80 -10.77
CA GLU A 64 -14.73 10.17 -11.12
C GLU A 64 -15.69 8.97 -11.08
N ASP A 65 -15.18 7.74 -11.26
CA ASP A 65 -15.96 6.49 -11.27
C ASP A 65 -16.10 5.87 -9.88
N GLY A 66 -15.45 6.45 -8.85
CA GLY A 66 -15.49 5.94 -7.48
C GLY A 66 -14.12 5.53 -6.94
N ILE A 67 -14.12 4.64 -5.94
CA ILE A 67 -12.87 4.19 -5.34
C ILE A 67 -12.14 3.21 -6.27
N ALA A 68 -10.83 3.38 -6.36
CA ALA A 68 -9.99 2.69 -7.33
C ALA A 68 -8.82 1.93 -6.69
N GLY A 69 -8.46 2.28 -5.47
CA GLY A 69 -7.36 1.64 -4.75
C GLY A 69 -7.35 1.99 -3.27
N HIS A 70 -6.53 1.26 -2.55
CA HIS A 70 -6.36 1.43 -1.11
C HIS A 70 -4.91 1.15 -0.71
N LEU A 71 -4.43 1.86 0.30
CA LEU A 71 -3.15 1.60 0.94
C LEU A 71 -3.17 2.08 2.39
N LEU A 72 -2.27 1.52 3.19
CA LEU A 72 -2.00 1.95 4.56
C LEU A 72 -0.65 2.66 4.62
N LEU A 73 -0.62 3.83 5.25
CA LEU A 73 0.59 4.50 5.69
C LEU A 73 0.70 4.33 7.21
N ARG A 74 1.87 3.94 7.71
CA ARG A 74 2.09 3.84 9.15
C ARG A 74 3.54 4.13 9.53
N PHE A 75 3.74 4.66 10.73
CA PHE A 75 5.05 4.70 11.35
C PHE A 75 5.30 3.36 12.06
N PRO A 76 6.29 2.55 11.63
CA PRO A 76 6.52 1.22 12.20
C PRO A 76 7.16 1.26 13.59
N THR A 77 7.78 2.40 13.95
CA THR A 77 8.46 2.65 15.22
C THR A 77 8.19 4.08 15.68
N GLU A 78 8.72 4.47 16.82
CA GLU A 78 8.71 5.87 17.31
C GLU A 78 9.51 6.84 16.43
N ASP A 79 10.35 6.32 15.53
CA ASP A 79 11.08 7.14 14.56
C ASP A 79 10.15 7.56 13.40
N LYS A 80 9.57 8.76 13.54
CA LYS A 80 8.67 9.36 12.55
C LYS A 80 9.34 9.72 11.21
N ARG A 81 10.67 9.55 11.09
CA ARG A 81 11.39 9.75 9.82
C ARG A 81 11.19 8.58 8.85
N ILE A 82 10.80 7.40 9.36
CA ILE A 82 10.57 6.21 8.55
C ILE A 82 9.08 5.92 8.48
N LEU A 83 8.51 6.01 7.29
CA LEU A 83 7.12 5.64 7.02
C LEU A 83 7.07 4.29 6.30
N ARG A 84 6.11 3.44 6.64
CA ARG A 84 5.88 2.16 5.97
C ARG A 84 4.58 2.19 5.20
N PHE A 85 4.62 1.80 3.93
CA PHE A 85 3.43 1.49 3.16
C PHE A 85 3.04 0.01 3.34
N GLY A 86 1.75 -0.24 3.41
CA GLY A 86 1.20 -1.59 3.52
C GLY A 86 -0.20 -1.65 2.91
N PHE A 87 -0.76 -2.83 2.85
CA PHE A 87 -2.11 -3.09 2.34
C PHE A 87 -2.40 -2.40 0.98
N VAL A 88 -1.40 -2.39 0.09
CA VAL A 88 -1.51 -1.76 -1.23
C VAL A 88 -2.34 -2.63 -2.16
N VAL A 89 -3.46 -2.12 -2.63
CA VAL A 89 -4.33 -2.80 -3.59
C VAL A 89 -4.97 -1.81 -4.56
N VAL A 90 -5.17 -2.25 -5.78
CA VAL A 90 -5.92 -1.54 -6.82
C VAL A 90 -7.06 -2.44 -7.29
N ASP A 91 -8.21 -1.86 -7.54
CA ASP A 91 -9.35 -2.52 -8.17
C ASP A 91 -8.89 -3.36 -9.37
N GLY A 92 -9.25 -4.64 -9.36
CA GLY A 92 -8.85 -5.60 -10.40
C GLY A 92 -9.19 -5.13 -11.81
N THR A 93 -10.31 -4.42 -11.98
CA THR A 93 -10.78 -3.89 -13.27
C THR A 93 -9.96 -2.70 -13.79
N LYS A 94 -9.20 -2.05 -12.89
CA LYS A 94 -8.35 -0.88 -13.18
C LYS A 94 -6.87 -1.24 -13.26
N ARG A 95 -6.48 -2.50 -13.04
CA ARG A 95 -5.09 -2.97 -13.16
C ARG A 95 -4.56 -2.85 -14.59
N GLY A 96 -3.24 -2.77 -14.73
CA GLY A 96 -2.59 -2.60 -16.05
C GLY A 96 -2.77 -1.23 -16.69
N ARG A 97 -3.47 -0.29 -16.05
CA ARG A 97 -3.79 1.06 -16.55
C ARG A 97 -3.03 2.17 -15.82
N GLY A 98 -1.99 1.83 -15.07
CA GLY A 98 -1.16 2.80 -14.35
C GLY A 98 -1.68 3.23 -12.97
N TYR A 99 -2.87 2.82 -12.54
CA TYR A 99 -3.48 3.24 -11.27
C TYR A 99 -2.61 2.97 -10.04
N GLY A 100 -1.95 1.82 -9.97
CA GLY A 100 -1.07 1.50 -8.85
C GLY A 100 0.12 2.45 -8.76
N ARG A 101 0.72 2.77 -9.90
CA ARG A 101 1.82 3.73 -9.98
C ARG A 101 1.37 5.14 -9.60
N GLU A 102 0.24 5.62 -10.13
CA GLU A 102 -0.31 6.94 -9.83
C GLU A 102 -0.67 7.06 -8.34
N MET A 103 -1.35 6.07 -7.76
CA MET A 103 -1.68 6.02 -6.33
C MET A 103 -0.44 6.10 -5.45
N LEU A 104 0.58 5.30 -5.74
CA LEU A 104 1.82 5.29 -4.96
C LEU A 104 2.63 6.58 -5.15
N THR A 105 2.60 7.19 -6.34
CA THR A 105 3.22 8.52 -6.56
C THR A 105 2.57 9.58 -5.67
N LEU A 106 1.24 9.62 -5.59
CA LEU A 106 0.51 10.52 -4.70
C LEU A 106 0.86 10.24 -3.22
N ALA A 107 0.92 8.96 -2.83
CA ALA A 107 1.27 8.57 -1.48
C ALA A 107 2.71 8.95 -1.11
N LEU A 108 3.68 8.78 -2.02
CA LEU A 108 5.07 9.19 -1.81
C LEU A 108 5.19 10.71 -1.70
N THR A 109 4.49 11.45 -2.57
CA THR A 109 4.44 12.91 -2.48
C THR A 109 3.91 13.33 -1.10
N TYR A 110 2.80 12.76 -0.65
CA TYR A 110 2.25 13.03 0.69
C TYR A 110 3.23 12.67 1.81
N ALA A 111 3.85 11.50 1.74
CA ALA A 111 4.82 11.02 2.72
C ALA A 111 6.01 12.00 2.89
N PHE A 112 6.60 12.43 1.79
CA PHE A 112 7.79 13.28 1.82
C PHE A 112 7.47 14.76 2.05
N THR A 113 6.39 15.29 1.45
CA THR A 113 6.11 16.73 1.52
C THR A 113 5.26 17.11 2.74
N VAL A 114 4.31 16.27 3.15
CA VAL A 114 3.38 16.57 4.26
C VAL A 114 3.83 15.89 5.54
N MET A 115 4.03 14.58 5.51
CA MET A 115 4.44 13.83 6.71
C MET A 115 5.93 13.99 7.04
N LYS A 116 6.73 14.57 6.12
CA LYS A 116 8.17 14.84 6.30
C LYS A 116 8.99 13.57 6.57
N ALA A 117 8.55 12.44 6.03
CA ALA A 117 9.34 11.22 6.09
C ALA A 117 10.67 11.40 5.32
N GLU A 118 11.74 10.85 5.85
CA GLU A 118 13.05 10.79 5.18
C GLU A 118 13.19 9.50 4.36
N LYS A 119 12.40 8.48 4.69
CA LYS A 119 12.40 7.18 4.04
C LYS A 119 11.00 6.58 4.05
N VAL A 120 10.64 5.92 2.95
CA VAL A 120 9.47 5.05 2.87
C VAL A 120 9.91 3.61 2.63
N THR A 121 9.36 2.67 3.41
CA THR A 121 9.59 1.23 3.27
C THR A 121 8.32 0.52 2.83
N ILE A 122 8.47 -0.61 2.14
CA ILE A 122 7.37 -1.48 1.74
C ILE A 122 7.87 -2.92 1.63
N GLY A 123 7.08 -3.87 2.14
CA GLY A 123 7.31 -5.30 1.93
C GLY A 123 6.50 -5.82 0.74
N VAL A 124 7.07 -6.76 0.01
CA VAL A 124 6.40 -7.44 -1.11
C VAL A 124 6.79 -8.90 -1.15
N PHE A 125 5.83 -9.79 -1.34
CA PHE A 125 6.14 -11.20 -1.53
C PHE A 125 6.85 -11.44 -2.86
N GLU A 126 7.84 -12.33 -2.85
CA GLU A 126 8.65 -12.67 -4.01
C GLU A 126 7.80 -13.12 -5.21
N ASN A 127 6.68 -13.81 -4.94
CA ASN A 127 5.72 -14.29 -5.93
C ASN A 127 4.72 -13.21 -6.41
N ASN A 128 4.80 -11.96 -5.93
CA ASN A 128 3.93 -10.85 -6.36
C ASN A 128 4.65 -9.97 -7.40
N LEU A 129 4.92 -10.55 -8.58
CA LEU A 129 5.66 -9.88 -9.66
C LEU A 129 5.05 -8.54 -10.10
N PRO A 130 3.72 -8.40 -10.26
CA PRO A 130 3.13 -7.11 -10.65
C PRO A 130 3.40 -5.99 -9.66
N ALA A 131 3.31 -6.26 -8.35
CA ALA A 131 3.60 -5.29 -7.31
C ALA A 131 5.09 -4.92 -7.30
N ARG A 132 5.98 -5.92 -7.41
CA ARG A 132 7.44 -5.68 -7.48
C ARG A 132 7.79 -4.78 -8.65
N HIS A 133 7.30 -5.07 -9.86
CA HIS A 133 7.52 -4.22 -11.04
C HIS A 133 7.02 -2.78 -10.82
N CYS A 134 5.86 -2.62 -10.20
CA CYS A 134 5.32 -1.31 -9.87
C CYS A 134 6.26 -0.55 -8.93
N TYR A 135 6.72 -1.17 -7.84
CA TYR A 135 7.60 -0.53 -6.85
C TYR A 135 8.97 -0.17 -7.44
N TYR A 136 9.60 -1.07 -8.20
CA TYR A 136 10.86 -0.75 -8.90
C TYR A 136 10.71 0.39 -9.89
N SER A 137 9.57 0.46 -10.61
CA SER A 137 9.32 1.55 -11.56
C SER A 137 9.24 2.94 -10.89
N LEU A 138 8.90 2.98 -9.61
CA LEU A 138 8.85 4.19 -8.80
C LEU A 138 10.21 4.56 -8.17
N GLY A 139 11.19 3.66 -8.22
CA GLY A 139 12.52 3.88 -7.67
C GLY A 139 12.79 3.20 -6.33
N PHE A 140 11.86 2.39 -5.83
CA PHE A 140 12.14 1.55 -4.67
C PHE A 140 13.31 0.60 -4.97
N LYS A 141 14.16 0.38 -3.98
CA LYS A 141 15.32 -0.53 -4.03
C LYS A 141 15.19 -1.60 -2.97
N GLU A 142 15.64 -2.81 -3.30
CA GLU A 142 15.71 -3.89 -2.31
C GLU A 142 16.73 -3.55 -1.22
N THR A 143 16.35 -3.88 0.00
CA THR A 143 17.27 -3.94 1.13
C THR A 143 17.86 -5.35 1.25
N SER A 144 18.81 -5.55 2.15
CA SER A 144 19.32 -6.90 2.46
C SER A 144 18.35 -7.70 3.37
N VAL A 145 17.23 -7.10 3.77
CA VAL A 145 16.28 -7.71 4.71
C VAL A 145 15.24 -8.51 3.94
N THR A 146 15.08 -9.77 4.32
CA THR A 146 13.97 -10.64 3.90
C THR A 146 13.35 -11.30 5.10
N GLU A 147 12.06 -11.59 5.03
CA GLU A 147 11.32 -12.28 6.10
C GLU A 147 10.43 -13.36 5.49
N ASP A 148 10.40 -14.52 6.11
CA ASP A 148 9.56 -15.63 5.69
C ASP A 148 8.25 -15.64 6.49
N TYR A 149 7.12 -15.70 5.79
CA TYR A 149 5.78 -15.74 6.36
C TYR A 149 5.16 -17.12 6.13
N ALA A 150 4.72 -17.78 7.20
CA ALA A 150 3.90 -18.97 7.09
C ALA A 150 2.44 -18.59 6.87
N ILE A 151 1.96 -18.72 5.63
CA ILE A 151 0.61 -18.31 5.22
C ILE A 151 -0.10 -19.48 4.57
N ALA A 152 -1.28 -19.85 5.09
CA ALA A 152 -2.10 -20.96 4.55
C ALA A 152 -1.29 -22.26 4.30
N GLY A 153 -0.42 -22.61 5.23
CA GLY A 153 0.41 -23.81 5.14
C GLY A 153 1.58 -23.74 4.14
N ARG A 154 1.86 -22.56 3.59
CA ARG A 154 2.99 -22.31 2.67
C ARG A 154 3.94 -21.27 3.24
N LEU A 155 5.22 -21.39 2.93
CA LEU A 155 6.22 -20.40 3.28
C LEU A 155 6.37 -19.39 2.13
N TRP A 156 6.15 -18.12 2.43
CA TRP A 156 6.23 -17.02 1.46
C TRP A 156 7.35 -16.07 1.88
N LYS A 157 8.30 -15.87 1.00
CA LYS A 157 9.39 -14.92 1.21
C LYS A 157 8.91 -13.49 0.92
N CYS A 158 9.05 -12.60 1.89
CA CYS A 158 8.82 -11.17 1.75
C CYS A 158 10.16 -10.46 1.53
N ILE A 159 10.23 -9.63 0.52
CA ILE A 159 11.37 -8.78 0.19
C ILE A 159 11.05 -7.38 0.71
N GLU A 160 11.97 -6.81 1.48
CA GLU A 160 11.85 -5.43 1.95
C GLU A 160 12.47 -4.45 0.95
N LEU A 161 11.72 -3.41 0.64
CA LEU A 161 12.11 -2.35 -0.29
C LEU A 161 12.07 -1.00 0.42
N GLU A 162 12.92 -0.07 -0.02
CA GLU A 162 12.94 1.30 0.50
C GLU A 162 13.15 2.34 -0.61
N ILE A 163 12.69 3.56 -0.35
CA ILE A 163 12.91 4.74 -1.19
C ILE A 163 13.12 5.97 -0.33
N THR A 164 14.02 6.87 -0.78
CA THR A 164 14.24 8.21 -0.19
C THR A 164 13.80 9.30 -1.19
N PRO A 165 13.59 10.55 -0.75
CA PRO A 165 13.12 11.64 -1.61
C PRO A 165 13.97 11.85 -2.87
N GLU A 166 15.28 11.70 -2.78
CA GLU A 166 16.24 11.92 -3.88
C GLU A 166 15.99 10.99 -5.07
N TYR A 167 15.51 9.78 -4.82
CA TYR A 167 15.16 8.81 -5.86
C TYR A 167 13.75 9.01 -6.43
N SER A 168 12.85 9.66 -5.67
CA SER A 168 11.48 9.92 -6.13
C SER A 168 11.42 11.07 -7.15
N VAL A 169 12.33 12.06 -7.02
CA VAL A 169 12.37 13.26 -7.89
C VAL A 169 12.98 12.95 -9.24
N SER A 170 13.96 12.05 -9.33
CA SER A 170 14.68 11.77 -10.59
C SER A 170 13.84 11.09 -11.69
N LYS A 171 12.59 10.67 -11.39
CA LYS A 171 11.68 10.04 -12.36
C LYS A 171 10.39 10.83 -12.64
N THR A 172 10.23 12.01 -12.02
CA THR A 172 9.07 12.89 -12.22
C THR A 172 9.38 14.12 -13.11
N ASP A 173 10.50 14.13 -13.85
CA ASP A 173 10.82 15.17 -14.83
C ASP A 173 9.79 15.18 -15.98
N GLY A 174 8.61 15.72 -15.69
CA GLY A 174 7.50 15.88 -16.62
C GLY A 174 6.30 16.65 -16.07
N TYR A 175 6.22 16.87 -14.76
CA TYR A 175 5.16 17.66 -14.16
C TYR A 175 5.75 18.73 -13.23
N ALA A 176 6.16 19.85 -13.81
CA ALA A 176 6.34 21.09 -13.06
C ALA A 176 4.95 21.51 -12.55
N LEU A 177 4.78 21.62 -11.25
CA LEU A 177 3.60 22.27 -10.67
C LEU A 177 3.67 23.77 -10.93
N PRO A 178 2.54 24.41 -11.28
CA PRO A 178 2.48 25.87 -11.44
C PRO A 178 2.68 26.61 -10.11
#